data_cdc61fe9ceffd16e54c22fbc31b9c30b
#
_entry.id   cdc61fe9ceffd16e54c22fbc31b9c30b
#
_cell.length_a   1.000
_cell.length_b   1.000
_cell.length_c   1.000
_cell.angle_alpha   90.00
_cell.angle_beta   90.00
_cell.angle_gamma   90.00
#
_symmetry.space_group_name_H-M   'P 1'
#
loop_
_entity.id
_entity.type
_entity.pdbx_description
1 polymer ?
#
loop_
_entity_poly.entity_id
_entity_poly.type
_entity_poly.pdbx_seq_one_letter_code
_entity_poly.pdbx_strand_id
1 'polypeptide(L)'
;MSRNVSILSVMLMITVTVMATVTVALATPKEGENGQAKVEVCHKGKIITVAEPAVEAHQRHGDEIDDMSLCENPDVTTPELTTMATASATLDNPISDTATLIGVTSDATGTMTFKLYGPFTDPDPSTDTCVDPDPANNVAVNLVTTIVVDSLGSPDASGNYVVPSGDYTPTAVGRYQWVVSYSGDAKNEAVSSECKAPNEASVVT
;
A
#
# COMPACT_ATOMS: atom_id res chain seq x y z
N MET A 1 52.24 -21.59 -53.79
CA MET A 1 50.94 -22.25 -53.85
C MET A 1 50.55 -22.66 -52.42
N SER A 2 49.72 -21.87 -51.81
CA SER A 2 49.17 -22.19 -50.48
C SER A 2 47.67 -21.80 -50.49
N ARG A 3 46.83 -22.80 -50.27
CA ARG A 3 45.35 -22.67 -50.29
C ARG A 3 44.87 -22.32 -48.91
N ASN A 4 44.29 -21.13 -48.73
CA ASN A 4 43.60 -20.74 -47.53
C ASN A 4 42.22 -21.39 -47.51
N VAL A 5 41.97 -22.21 -46.47
CA VAL A 5 40.65 -22.75 -46.15
C VAL A 5 40.00 -21.82 -45.15
N SER A 6 38.92 -21.17 -45.59
CA SER A 6 38.09 -20.28 -44.74
C SER A 6 37.10 -21.16 -44.00
N ILE A 7 37.20 -21.20 -42.69
CA ILE A 7 36.22 -21.89 -41.83
C ILE A 7 35.12 -20.91 -41.49
N LEU A 8 33.93 -21.12 -42.07
CA LEU A 8 32.70 -20.37 -41.83
C LEU A 8 32.10 -20.89 -40.52
N SER A 9 32.22 -20.13 -39.47
CA SER A 9 31.64 -20.46 -38.15
C SER A 9 30.15 -20.10 -38.19
N VAL A 10 29.30 -21.09 -38.29
CA VAL A 10 27.85 -20.97 -38.16
C VAL A 10 27.51 -20.87 -36.68
N MET A 11 27.19 -19.67 -36.21
CA MET A 11 26.71 -19.39 -34.86
C MET A 11 25.21 -19.71 -34.77
N LEU A 12 24.86 -20.87 -34.21
CA LEU A 12 23.49 -21.28 -33.95
C LEU A 12 22.95 -20.51 -32.73
N MET A 13 22.14 -19.47 -32.98
CA MET A 13 21.40 -18.78 -31.94
C MET A 13 20.25 -19.68 -31.47
N ILE A 14 20.40 -20.25 -30.28
CA ILE A 14 19.30 -20.92 -29.57
C ILE A 14 18.50 -19.82 -28.86
N THR A 15 17.37 -19.45 -29.43
CA THR A 15 16.37 -18.61 -28.74
C THR A 15 15.63 -19.45 -27.72
N VAL A 16 15.96 -19.27 -26.45
CA VAL A 16 15.21 -19.88 -25.34
C VAL A 16 13.93 -19.04 -25.16
N THR A 17 12.83 -19.56 -25.69
CA THR A 17 11.50 -19.01 -25.43
C THR A 17 11.09 -19.43 -24.04
N VAL A 18 11.18 -18.52 -23.04
CA VAL A 18 10.61 -18.71 -21.72
C VAL A 18 9.10 -18.60 -21.86
N MET A 19 8.42 -19.74 -21.93
CA MET A 19 6.97 -19.78 -21.76
C MET A 19 6.68 -19.53 -20.26
N ALA A 20 6.20 -18.34 -19.95
CA ALA A 20 5.59 -18.07 -18.65
C ALA A 20 4.32 -18.92 -18.55
N THR A 21 4.38 -20.01 -17.81
CA THR A 21 3.19 -20.77 -17.40
C THR A 21 2.44 -19.91 -16.39
N VAL A 22 1.34 -19.30 -16.82
CA VAL A 22 0.34 -18.74 -15.89
C VAL A 22 -0.28 -19.93 -15.17
N THR A 23 0.16 -20.19 -13.95
CA THR A 23 -0.52 -21.10 -13.04
C THR A 23 -1.77 -20.40 -12.54
N VAL A 24 -2.91 -20.68 -13.15
CA VAL A 24 -4.21 -20.36 -12.56
C VAL A 24 -4.30 -21.16 -11.26
N ALA A 25 -4.24 -20.48 -10.13
CA ALA A 25 -4.51 -21.09 -8.84
C ALA A 25 -6.02 -21.43 -8.81
N LEU A 26 -6.36 -22.68 -9.10
CA LEU A 26 -7.69 -23.18 -8.84
C LEU A 26 -7.93 -23.13 -7.34
N ALA A 27 -8.97 -22.44 -6.90
CA ALA A 27 -9.41 -22.43 -5.52
C ALA A 27 -9.60 -23.87 -5.05
N THR A 28 -8.83 -24.28 -4.04
CA THR A 28 -8.97 -25.61 -3.43
C THR A 28 -10.26 -25.65 -2.64
N PRO A 29 -11.16 -26.61 -2.86
CA PRO A 29 -12.39 -26.72 -2.08
C PRO A 29 -12.07 -26.96 -0.61
N LYS A 30 -12.65 -26.15 0.28
CA LYS A 30 -12.54 -26.31 1.73
C LYS A 30 -13.60 -27.33 2.17
N GLU A 31 -13.18 -28.48 2.73
CA GLU A 31 -14.11 -29.48 3.23
C GLU A 31 -14.93 -28.91 4.41
N GLY A 32 -16.25 -28.97 4.32
CA GLY A 32 -17.17 -28.64 5.40
C GLY A 32 -17.40 -29.85 6.32
N GLU A 33 -17.88 -29.58 7.55
CA GLU A 33 -18.16 -30.60 8.59
C GLU A 33 -19.04 -31.78 8.15
N ASN A 34 -19.74 -31.69 7.00
CA ASN A 34 -20.59 -32.73 6.45
C ASN A 34 -20.05 -33.39 5.16
N GLY A 35 -18.74 -33.28 4.88
CA GLY A 35 -18.10 -33.92 3.72
C GLY A 35 -18.50 -33.36 2.34
N GLN A 36 -19.24 -32.25 2.27
CA GLN A 36 -19.50 -31.56 1.02
C GLN A 36 -18.45 -30.48 0.76
N ALA A 37 -17.87 -30.49 -0.44
CA ALA A 37 -16.99 -29.45 -0.89
C ALA A 37 -17.74 -28.09 -0.86
N LYS A 38 -17.05 -27.05 -0.38
CA LYS A 38 -17.56 -25.68 -0.33
C LYS A 38 -16.77 -24.80 -1.27
N VAL A 39 -17.44 -23.88 -1.92
CA VAL A 39 -16.88 -22.94 -2.89
C VAL A 39 -17.24 -21.52 -2.46
N GLU A 40 -16.29 -20.59 -2.57
CA GLU A 40 -16.54 -19.17 -2.38
C GLU A 40 -17.16 -18.59 -3.65
N VAL A 41 -18.17 -17.76 -3.49
CA VAL A 41 -18.92 -17.11 -4.56
C VAL A 41 -19.08 -15.63 -4.24
N CYS A 42 -18.82 -14.77 -5.21
CA CYS A 42 -19.11 -13.34 -5.12
C CYS A 42 -20.60 -13.10 -5.42
N HIS A 43 -21.42 -12.98 -4.38
CA HIS A 43 -22.86 -12.73 -4.50
C HIS A 43 -23.19 -11.29 -4.09
N LYS A 44 -23.60 -10.47 -5.06
CA LYS A 44 -23.97 -9.05 -4.83
C LYS A 44 -22.88 -8.25 -4.10
N GLY A 45 -21.63 -8.41 -4.51
CA GLY A 45 -20.49 -7.70 -3.92
C GLY A 45 -19.99 -8.25 -2.59
N LYS A 46 -20.47 -9.44 -2.15
CA LYS A 46 -20.01 -10.10 -0.92
C LYS A 46 -19.56 -11.52 -1.18
N ILE A 47 -18.46 -11.92 -0.57
CA ILE A 47 -18.01 -13.30 -0.61
C ILE A 47 -18.88 -14.14 0.33
N ILE A 48 -19.53 -15.16 -0.22
CA ILE A 48 -20.28 -16.16 0.53
C ILE A 48 -19.72 -17.54 0.24
N THR A 49 -19.79 -18.44 1.23
CA THR A 49 -19.37 -19.84 1.07
C THR A 49 -20.60 -20.71 0.84
N VAL A 50 -20.67 -21.36 -0.30
CA VAL A 50 -21.80 -22.21 -0.68
C VAL A 50 -21.34 -23.67 -0.87
N ALA A 51 -22.28 -24.62 -0.78
CA ALA A 51 -21.99 -26.00 -1.14
C ALA A 51 -21.85 -26.13 -2.66
N GLU A 52 -20.94 -26.98 -3.13
CA GLU A 52 -20.63 -27.16 -4.56
C GLU A 52 -21.90 -27.34 -5.45
N PRO A 53 -22.94 -28.08 -5.06
CA PRO A 53 -24.14 -28.19 -5.87
C PRO A 53 -24.95 -26.87 -6.05
N ALA A 54 -24.70 -25.87 -5.20
CA ALA A 54 -25.37 -24.57 -5.30
C ALA A 54 -24.64 -23.60 -6.25
N VAL A 55 -23.39 -23.85 -6.59
CA VAL A 55 -22.54 -23.00 -7.41
C VAL A 55 -23.20 -22.68 -8.76
N GLU A 56 -23.74 -23.69 -9.46
CA GLU A 56 -24.40 -23.48 -10.74
C GLU A 56 -25.65 -22.57 -10.66
N ALA A 57 -26.35 -22.57 -9.53
CA ALA A 57 -27.48 -21.66 -9.33
C ALA A 57 -26.97 -20.20 -9.19
N HIS A 58 -25.89 -19.99 -8.48
CA HIS A 58 -25.26 -18.69 -8.32
C HIS A 58 -24.71 -18.13 -9.65
N GLN A 59 -24.04 -18.97 -10.45
CA GLN A 59 -23.57 -18.57 -11.80
C GLN A 59 -24.72 -18.13 -12.71
N ARG A 60 -25.86 -18.78 -12.65
CA ARG A 60 -27.06 -18.39 -13.44
C ARG A 60 -27.63 -17.02 -13.04
N HIS A 61 -27.35 -16.55 -11.84
CA HIS A 61 -27.72 -15.22 -11.36
C HIS A 61 -26.65 -14.15 -11.65
N GLY A 62 -25.55 -14.53 -12.29
CA GLY A 62 -24.45 -13.62 -12.63
C GLY A 62 -23.46 -13.42 -11.49
N ASP A 63 -23.43 -14.34 -10.52
CA ASP A 63 -22.42 -14.33 -9.46
C ASP A 63 -21.08 -14.85 -9.98
N GLU A 64 -19.99 -14.22 -9.56
CA GLU A 64 -18.63 -14.59 -9.96
C GLU A 64 -18.05 -15.65 -9.03
N ILE A 65 -17.32 -16.61 -9.63
CA ILE A 65 -16.68 -17.72 -8.89
C ILE A 65 -15.16 -17.65 -9.06
N ASP A 66 -14.71 -17.24 -10.24
CA ASP A 66 -13.30 -17.23 -10.61
C ASP A 66 -12.63 -15.86 -10.37
N ASP A 67 -13.41 -14.80 -10.25
CA ASP A 67 -12.92 -13.43 -9.99
C ASP A 67 -13.57 -12.83 -8.75
N MET A 68 -12.87 -12.91 -7.64
CA MET A 68 -13.29 -12.33 -6.35
C MET A 68 -12.88 -10.87 -6.18
N SER A 69 -12.21 -10.27 -7.17
CA SER A 69 -11.70 -8.90 -7.08
C SER A 69 -12.79 -7.84 -6.96
N LEU A 70 -14.02 -8.17 -7.39
CA LEU A 70 -15.19 -7.30 -7.30
C LEU A 70 -16.03 -7.50 -6.03
N CYS A 71 -15.59 -8.43 -5.17
CA CYS A 71 -16.26 -8.71 -3.90
C CYS A 71 -15.54 -8.04 -2.74
N GLU A 72 -16.32 -7.40 -1.87
CA GLU A 72 -15.80 -7.06 -0.55
C GLU A 72 -15.45 -8.36 0.20
N ASN A 73 -14.18 -8.50 0.60
CA ASN A 73 -13.79 -9.58 1.49
C ASN A 73 -14.34 -9.26 2.89
N PRO A 74 -15.34 -10.00 3.41
CA PRO A 74 -15.94 -9.68 4.72
C PRO A 74 -14.96 -9.83 5.88
N ASP A 75 -13.80 -10.49 5.65
CA ASP A 75 -12.74 -10.69 6.64
C ASP A 75 -11.68 -9.58 6.60
N VAL A 76 -11.79 -8.61 5.67
CA VAL A 76 -10.87 -7.46 5.59
C VAL A 76 -11.55 -6.22 6.15
N THR A 77 -10.89 -5.56 7.09
CA THR A 77 -11.37 -4.30 7.67
C THR A 77 -10.85 -3.11 6.87
N THR A 78 -11.66 -2.06 6.77
CA THR A 78 -11.24 -0.75 6.23
C THR A 78 -10.85 0.15 7.39
N PRO A 79 -9.56 0.39 7.63
CA PRO A 79 -9.12 1.20 8.77
C PRO A 79 -9.33 2.69 8.52
N GLU A 80 -9.47 3.44 9.62
CA GLU A 80 -9.35 4.89 9.65
C GLU A 80 -7.94 5.27 10.07
N LEU A 81 -7.35 6.27 9.38
CA LEU A 81 -6.05 6.84 9.70
C LEU A 81 -6.22 8.29 10.12
N THR A 82 -5.80 8.62 11.33
CA THR A 82 -5.69 10.00 11.81
C THR A 82 -4.24 10.31 12.17
N THR A 83 -3.83 11.57 12.01
CA THR A 83 -2.44 11.98 12.21
C THR A 83 -2.38 13.28 12.99
N MET A 84 -1.27 13.51 13.67
CA MET A 84 -1.01 14.73 14.43
C MET A 84 0.47 15.09 14.38
N ALA A 85 0.81 16.05 13.54
CA ALA A 85 2.16 16.58 13.41
C ALA A 85 2.49 17.62 14.49
N THR A 86 3.79 17.81 14.76
CA THR A 86 4.30 18.95 15.52
C THR A 86 3.87 20.25 14.85
N ALA A 87 2.99 21.03 15.47
CA ALA A 87 2.38 22.20 14.83
C ALA A 87 3.38 23.30 14.49
N SER A 88 4.41 23.50 15.35
CA SER A 88 5.47 24.50 15.12
C SER A 88 6.76 24.14 15.85
N ALA A 89 7.88 24.57 15.27
CA ALA A 89 9.22 24.50 15.86
C ALA A 89 10.06 25.70 15.43
N THR A 90 11.13 25.99 16.17
CA THR A 90 12.18 26.88 15.66
C THR A 90 13.18 26.07 14.84
N LEU A 91 13.91 26.73 13.95
CA LEU A 91 14.95 26.11 13.12
C LEU A 91 15.91 25.28 14.01
N ASP A 92 16.40 24.17 13.48
CA ASP A 92 17.26 23.19 14.14
C ASP A 92 16.59 22.44 15.32
N ASN A 93 15.32 22.66 15.61
CA ASN A 93 14.57 21.81 16.53
C ASN A 93 13.73 20.76 15.78
N PRO A 94 13.57 19.56 16.37
CA PRO A 94 12.89 18.48 15.68
C PRO A 94 11.39 18.73 15.50
N ILE A 95 10.87 18.23 14.39
CA ILE A 95 9.45 18.03 14.12
C ILE A 95 9.19 16.55 13.92
N SER A 96 8.02 16.10 14.26
CA SER A 96 7.58 14.71 14.10
C SER A 96 6.09 14.66 13.79
N ASP A 97 5.64 13.51 13.37
CA ASP A 97 4.23 13.21 13.22
C ASP A 97 3.88 11.92 13.98
N THR A 98 2.63 11.77 14.35
CA THR A 98 2.11 10.57 15.02
C THR A 98 0.84 10.13 14.31
N ALA A 99 0.86 8.92 13.78
CA ALA A 99 -0.29 8.28 13.16
C ALA A 99 -1.05 7.42 14.18
N THR A 100 -2.38 7.48 14.12
CA THR A 100 -3.27 6.58 14.85
C THR A 100 -4.10 5.81 13.85
N LEU A 101 -3.94 4.49 13.85
CA LEU A 101 -4.67 3.56 13.00
C LEU A 101 -5.80 2.92 13.80
N ILE A 102 -7.03 3.10 13.34
CA ILE A 102 -8.27 2.76 14.05
C ILE A 102 -9.05 1.72 13.25
N GLY A 103 -9.69 0.77 13.95
CA GLY A 103 -10.55 -0.22 13.30
C GLY A 103 -9.83 -1.36 12.59
N VAL A 104 -8.54 -1.52 12.83
CA VAL A 104 -7.75 -2.68 12.37
C VAL A 104 -7.93 -3.88 13.28
N THR A 105 -7.57 -5.07 12.79
CA THR A 105 -7.53 -6.28 13.62
C THR A 105 -6.46 -6.16 14.70
N SER A 106 -6.64 -6.85 15.83
CA SER A 106 -5.69 -6.80 16.97
C SER A 106 -4.33 -7.42 16.67
N ASP A 107 -4.21 -8.13 15.58
CA ASP A 107 -2.99 -8.74 15.05
C ASP A 107 -2.52 -8.06 13.76
N ALA A 108 -2.90 -6.79 13.54
CA ALA A 108 -2.51 -6.02 12.37
C ALA A 108 -0.99 -5.95 12.21
N THR A 109 -0.55 -6.10 10.98
CA THR A 109 0.84 -6.06 10.54
C THR A 109 1.00 -5.00 9.44
N GLY A 110 2.10 -5.04 8.72
CA GLY A 110 2.39 -4.07 7.66
C GLY A 110 3.27 -2.92 8.15
N THR A 111 3.45 -1.93 7.30
CA THR A 111 4.35 -0.81 7.52
C THR A 111 3.59 0.51 7.53
N MET A 112 4.07 1.45 8.36
CA MET A 112 3.65 2.84 8.33
C MET A 112 4.73 3.67 7.65
N THR A 113 4.36 4.42 6.62
CA THR A 113 5.29 5.29 5.89
C THR A 113 4.90 6.74 6.09
N PHE A 114 5.85 7.54 6.57
CA PHE A 114 5.71 8.99 6.74
C PHE A 114 6.57 9.69 5.68
N LYS A 115 5.95 10.53 4.88
CA LYS A 115 6.61 11.39 3.90
C LYS A 115 6.51 12.83 4.32
N LEU A 116 7.63 13.54 4.35
CA LEU A 116 7.71 14.97 4.68
C LEU A 116 8.03 15.77 3.43
N TYR A 117 7.22 16.76 3.14
CA TYR A 117 7.38 17.66 2.00
C TYR A 117 7.61 19.11 2.45
N GLY A 118 8.36 19.89 1.68
CA GLY A 118 8.67 21.28 1.97
C GLY A 118 10.15 21.61 1.76
N PRO A 119 10.68 22.70 2.34
CA PRO A 119 9.93 23.77 2.99
C PRO A 119 9.13 24.62 1.99
N PHE A 120 7.87 24.88 2.30
CA PHE A 120 7.04 25.80 1.53
C PHE A 120 7.17 27.20 2.12
N THR A 121 7.49 28.18 1.29
CA THR A 121 7.73 29.58 1.70
C THR A 121 6.59 30.51 1.27
N ASP A 122 5.68 30.04 0.43
CA ASP A 122 4.49 30.80 0.07
C ASP A 122 3.59 30.97 1.31
N PRO A 123 3.10 32.19 1.61
CA PRO A 123 2.21 32.41 2.74
C PRO A 123 0.86 31.72 2.59
N ASP A 124 0.42 31.40 1.37
CA ASP A 124 -0.83 30.68 1.11
C ASP A 124 -0.63 29.16 1.21
N PRO A 125 -1.15 28.49 2.26
CA PRO A 125 -1.00 27.06 2.40
C PRO A 125 -1.76 26.24 1.32
N SER A 126 -2.69 26.86 0.59
CA SER A 126 -3.41 26.17 -0.48
C SER A 126 -2.51 25.82 -1.67
N THR A 127 -1.38 26.51 -1.81
CA THR A 127 -0.40 26.30 -2.89
C THR A 127 0.56 25.14 -2.60
N ASP A 128 0.63 24.64 -1.36
CA ASP A 128 1.48 23.50 -1.01
C ASP A 128 1.09 22.28 -1.82
N THR A 129 2.09 21.58 -2.34
CA THR A 129 1.92 20.37 -3.12
C THR A 129 2.88 19.29 -2.63
N CYS A 130 2.38 18.09 -2.38
CA CYS A 130 3.19 16.96 -1.98
C CYS A 130 3.53 16.13 -3.24
N VAL A 131 4.71 16.39 -3.82
CA VAL A 131 5.15 15.78 -5.07
C VAL A 131 6.31 14.84 -4.82
N ASP A 132 6.09 13.57 -5.10
CA ASP A 132 7.12 12.54 -5.08
C ASP A 132 8.07 12.68 -6.29
N PRO A 133 9.31 12.16 -6.17
CA PRO A 133 10.21 12.03 -7.29
C PRO A 133 9.57 11.19 -8.41
N ASP A 134 9.39 11.78 -9.58
CA ASP A 134 9.03 11.05 -10.79
C ASP A 134 10.17 11.18 -11.80
N PRO A 135 11.02 10.15 -11.95
CA PRO A 135 12.15 10.18 -12.87
C PRO A 135 11.73 10.25 -14.34
N ALA A 136 10.46 9.90 -14.66
CA ALA A 136 9.97 9.93 -16.04
C ALA A 136 9.54 11.33 -16.49
N ASN A 137 9.05 12.18 -15.57
CA ASN A 137 8.43 13.46 -15.90
C ASN A 137 9.26 14.69 -15.48
N ASN A 138 10.39 14.50 -14.78
CA ASN A 138 11.26 15.57 -14.28
C ASN A 138 10.50 16.69 -13.54
N VAL A 139 9.51 16.31 -12.76
CA VAL A 139 8.69 17.23 -11.96
C VAL A 139 9.52 17.74 -10.78
N ALA A 140 9.37 19.02 -10.45
CA ALA A 140 10.03 19.62 -9.28
C ALA A 140 9.58 18.86 -8.01
N VAL A 141 10.56 18.32 -7.29
CA VAL A 141 10.37 17.48 -6.12
C VAL A 141 10.48 18.35 -4.88
N ASN A 142 9.55 18.19 -3.98
CA ASN A 142 9.61 18.82 -2.67
C ASN A 142 9.58 17.79 -1.52
N LEU A 143 9.74 16.52 -1.84
CA LEU A 143 9.94 15.47 -0.84
C LEU A 143 11.28 15.69 -0.12
N VAL A 144 11.22 15.88 1.19
CA VAL A 144 12.38 16.10 2.07
C VAL A 144 12.93 14.77 2.56
N THR A 145 12.05 13.90 3.06
CA THR A 145 12.43 12.59 3.60
C THR A 145 11.25 11.62 3.56
N THR A 146 11.59 10.34 3.61
CA THR A 146 10.65 9.24 3.81
C THR A 146 11.12 8.42 5.00
N ILE A 147 10.26 8.22 5.98
CA ILE A 147 10.52 7.42 7.17
C ILE A 147 9.58 6.22 7.12
N VAL A 148 10.14 5.02 7.19
CA VAL A 148 9.39 3.76 7.18
C VAL A 148 9.49 3.13 8.56
N VAL A 149 8.34 2.82 9.16
CA VAL A 149 8.23 2.10 10.43
C VAL A 149 7.69 0.71 10.11
N ASP A 150 8.56 -0.29 10.18
CA ASP A 150 8.28 -1.68 9.77
C ASP A 150 7.41 -2.46 10.77
N SER A 151 7.09 -1.88 11.92
CA SER A 151 6.25 -2.51 12.94
C SER A 151 5.32 -1.51 13.56
N LEU A 152 4.04 -1.82 13.59
CA LEU A 152 3.02 -1.00 14.24
C LEU A 152 3.14 -0.99 15.77
N GLY A 153 3.90 -1.93 16.33
CA GLY A 153 4.00 -2.13 17.79
C GLY A 153 2.81 -2.93 18.33
N SER A 154 2.37 -2.58 19.53
CA SER A 154 1.18 -3.19 20.15
C SER A 154 0.04 -2.18 20.19
N PRO A 155 -1.22 -2.64 20.03
CA PRO A 155 -2.36 -1.74 20.16
C PRO A 155 -2.50 -1.19 21.59
N ASP A 156 -3.09 -0.01 21.68
CA ASP A 156 -3.46 0.61 22.94
C ASP A 156 -4.67 -0.12 23.60
N ALA A 157 -5.12 0.38 24.75
CA ALA A 157 -6.26 -0.20 25.47
C ALA A 157 -7.59 -0.13 24.70
N SER A 158 -7.68 0.70 23.66
CA SER A 158 -8.84 0.85 22.76
C SER A 158 -8.71 0.01 21.50
N GLY A 159 -7.58 -0.69 21.31
CA GLY A 159 -7.29 -1.49 20.13
C GLY A 159 -6.71 -0.71 18.97
N ASN A 160 -6.31 0.55 19.16
CA ASN A 160 -5.70 1.39 18.13
C ASN A 160 -4.18 1.24 18.14
N TYR A 161 -3.56 1.37 16.97
CA TYR A 161 -2.11 1.43 16.86
C TYR A 161 -1.65 2.88 16.74
N VAL A 162 -0.81 3.33 17.69
CA VAL A 162 -0.24 4.67 17.72
C VAL A 162 1.22 4.59 17.32
N VAL A 163 1.54 5.09 16.13
CA VAL A 163 2.85 4.94 15.49
C VAL A 163 3.49 6.31 15.30
N PRO A 164 4.59 6.63 16.01
CA PRO A 164 5.33 7.87 15.79
C PRO A 164 6.26 7.73 14.57
N SER A 165 6.44 8.83 13.82
CA SER A 165 7.41 8.91 12.73
C SER A 165 8.87 8.87 13.21
N GLY A 166 9.12 9.24 14.45
CA GLY A 166 10.43 9.69 14.88
C GLY A 166 10.69 11.16 14.49
N ASP A 167 11.84 11.67 14.92
CA ASP A 167 12.20 13.08 14.78
C ASP A 167 12.86 13.36 13.44
N TYR A 168 12.48 14.47 12.82
CA TYR A 168 13.19 15.11 11.71
C TYR A 168 13.63 16.52 12.12
N THR A 169 14.90 16.87 11.96
CA THR A 169 15.40 18.22 12.27
C THR A 169 15.49 19.06 11.00
N PRO A 170 14.59 20.06 10.83
CA PRO A 170 14.57 20.94 9.67
C PRO A 170 15.81 21.81 9.58
N THR A 171 16.37 21.94 8.38
CA THR A 171 17.54 22.80 8.08
C THR A 171 17.17 24.11 7.40
N ALA A 172 15.88 24.37 7.19
CA ALA A 172 15.37 25.59 6.60
C ALA A 172 14.02 25.98 7.23
N VAL A 173 13.77 27.27 7.34
CA VAL A 173 12.47 27.82 7.77
C VAL A 173 11.44 27.63 6.68
N GLY A 174 10.19 27.49 7.08
CA GLY A 174 9.05 27.29 6.15
C GLY A 174 8.00 26.38 6.72
N ARG A 175 6.97 26.12 5.93
CA ARG A 175 5.93 25.14 6.25
C ARG A 175 6.31 23.78 5.66
N TYR A 176 6.09 22.75 6.43
CA TYR A 176 6.29 21.36 6.04
C TYR A 176 4.95 20.64 6.11
N GLN A 177 4.71 19.70 5.18
CA GLN A 177 3.49 18.88 5.13
C GLN A 177 3.87 17.42 5.28
N TRP A 178 3.21 16.74 6.19
CA TRP A 178 3.31 15.30 6.35
C TRP A 178 2.24 14.59 5.51
N VAL A 179 2.58 13.43 4.98
CA VAL A 179 1.64 12.49 4.36
C VAL A 179 1.99 11.11 4.88
N VAL A 180 1.00 10.45 5.44
CA VAL A 180 1.18 9.14 6.08
C VAL A 180 0.40 8.08 5.33
N SER A 181 0.99 6.90 5.20
CA SER A 181 0.32 5.75 4.61
C SER A 181 0.58 4.48 5.41
N TYR A 182 -0.46 3.69 5.56
CA TYR A 182 -0.41 2.31 6.04
C TYR A 182 -0.50 1.35 4.85
N SER A 183 0.40 0.38 4.79
CA SER A 183 0.48 -0.55 3.66
C SER A 183 -0.69 -1.53 3.57
N GLY A 184 -1.47 -1.67 4.65
CA GLY A 184 -2.39 -2.80 4.80
C GLY A 184 -1.67 -4.13 5.06
N ASP A 185 -2.48 -5.15 5.27
CA ASP A 185 -2.07 -6.56 5.36
C ASP A 185 -3.19 -7.47 4.83
N ALA A 186 -3.12 -8.78 5.08
CA ALA A 186 -4.12 -9.74 4.59
C ALA A 186 -5.53 -9.53 5.16
N LYS A 187 -5.68 -8.79 6.28
CA LYS A 187 -6.95 -8.57 7.00
C LYS A 187 -7.35 -7.09 7.08
N ASN A 188 -6.47 -6.20 6.69
CA ASN A 188 -6.66 -4.76 6.83
C ASN A 188 -6.30 -4.08 5.50
N GLU A 189 -7.19 -3.25 4.97
CA GLU A 189 -6.91 -2.47 3.77
C GLU A 189 -5.82 -1.42 4.00
N ALA A 190 -5.15 -1.04 2.92
CA ALA A 190 -4.25 0.09 2.93
C ALA A 190 -5.03 1.40 3.05
N VAL A 191 -4.47 2.36 3.79
CA VAL A 191 -5.05 3.71 3.92
C VAL A 191 -3.95 4.75 3.95
N SER A 192 -4.22 5.95 3.45
CA SER A 192 -3.28 7.08 3.47
C SER A 192 -3.99 8.39 3.75
N SER A 193 -3.27 9.32 4.39
CA SER A 193 -3.69 10.71 4.49
C SER A 193 -3.49 11.43 3.15
N GLU A 194 -4.16 12.55 2.98
CA GLU A 194 -3.99 13.42 1.81
C GLU A 194 -2.98 14.54 2.13
N CYS A 195 -2.36 15.09 1.08
CA CYS A 195 -1.57 16.31 1.21
C CYS A 195 -2.46 17.44 1.75
N LYS A 196 -1.98 18.18 2.76
CA LYS A 196 -2.73 19.24 3.48
C LYS A 196 -3.92 18.72 4.29
N ALA A 197 -3.92 17.45 4.68
CA ALA A 197 -4.89 16.96 5.62
C ALA A 197 -4.81 17.78 6.95
N PRO A 198 -5.89 17.89 7.72
CA PRO A 198 -5.87 18.56 9.01
C PRO A 198 -4.77 17.99 9.94
N ASN A 199 -4.08 18.89 10.66
CA ASN A 199 -3.00 18.57 11.60
C ASN A 199 -1.72 17.96 11.00
N GLU A 200 -1.53 18.05 9.67
CA GLU A 200 -0.39 17.51 8.94
C GLU A 200 0.69 18.56 8.65
N ALA A 201 0.51 19.79 9.10
CA ALA A 201 1.45 20.89 8.85
C ALA A 201 2.33 21.17 10.06
N SER A 202 3.65 21.30 9.82
CA SER A 202 4.62 21.84 10.78
C SER A 202 5.19 23.16 10.27
N VAL A 203 5.13 24.22 11.09
CA VAL A 203 5.68 25.54 10.75
C VAL A 203 7.00 25.74 11.46
N VAL A 204 8.08 25.92 10.70
CA VAL A 204 9.44 26.16 11.21
C VAL A 204 9.81 27.64 11.04
N THR A 205 10.22 28.32 12.13
CA THR A 205 10.54 29.75 12.20
C THR A 205 11.94 30.02 12.70
#